data_eef8fc718c7665c70681663f3c0d0628
#
_entry.id   eef8fc718c7665c70681663f3c0d0628
#
_cell.length_a   1.000
_cell.length_b   1.000
_cell.length_c   1.000
_cell.angle_alpha   90.00
_cell.angle_beta   90.00
_cell.angle_gamma   90.00
#
_symmetry.space_group_name_H-M   'P 1'
#
loop_
_entity.id
_entity.type
_entity.pdbx_description
1 polymer ?
#
loop_
_entity_poly.entity_id
_entity_poly.type
_entity_poly.pdbx_seq_one_letter_code
_entity_poly.pdbx_strand_id
1 'polypeptide(L)'
;MIIPEAPPPPPPPDPTPTPSNPGVPAPLPGVYTDKGEAPRDEHFRGLIALPIRDMDGLESTLRSLYDPASPRFRKYLSTDEIKERHAPTEADVKVVTDWLVSQKLKVDAVAANRLLIYFEGTVGQFNDAFHVKLRYLSRKPPQEGNQPHLVFGLLEAITVPKFVEERIQALVSLDIDEPVEPIQPADNRDVGPPKEIEKGYTPKQISDAYGVSKLHAMGFKGKGVKLGVLIGGTYHHHDVMDFWQVFGVARKDARVVEPLGPPLLRIRESNLDVQWAGAIAPEADLVVYAAPDARNTSMIYSFNEMIGRGEVTVMTDSFAHREDSEPRAVRYFYMYSSMFAAAQGITVLAASGDSAGVDVPASSPYVTAVGGTLVGVKDGRAVWEIAWEESGSGTSLNLAAPEWQKGLPGIDSKRGTPDVALNAGMGYWYLWLGGWYSNIGTSFASPVMAGLVAVVNNARESQGKPPMGWLNPLLYTRKDVQATFRDITEGGTPKYKAQKGWDMPTGWGAPDAEGLYRTMP
;
A
#
# COMPACT_ATOMS: atom_id res chain seq x y z
N MET A 1 -21.95 -30.20 -24.47
CA MET A 1 -20.92 -29.50 -23.69
C MET A 1 -21.58 -28.17 -23.27
N ILE A 2 -22.08 -28.10 -22.05
CA ILE A 2 -22.75 -26.89 -21.53
C ILE A 2 -21.63 -25.93 -21.12
N ILE A 3 -21.52 -24.80 -21.81
CA ILE A 3 -20.64 -23.73 -21.44
C ILE A 3 -21.16 -23.16 -20.11
N PRO A 4 -20.40 -23.13 -19.01
CA PRO A 4 -20.87 -22.50 -17.79
C PRO A 4 -21.15 -21.02 -18.07
N GLU A 5 -22.33 -20.57 -17.69
CA GLU A 5 -22.73 -19.17 -17.74
C GLU A 5 -21.71 -18.32 -16.97
N ALA A 6 -21.33 -17.18 -17.55
CA ALA A 6 -20.40 -16.26 -16.88
C ALA A 6 -20.96 -15.87 -15.51
N PRO A 7 -20.15 -15.82 -14.45
CA PRO A 7 -20.63 -15.44 -13.13
C PRO A 7 -21.27 -14.03 -13.20
N PRO A 8 -22.37 -13.81 -12.46
CA PRO A 8 -23.02 -12.51 -12.42
C PRO A 8 -22.04 -11.42 -11.96
N PRO A 9 -22.23 -10.18 -12.43
CA PRO A 9 -21.39 -9.06 -11.99
C PRO A 9 -21.45 -8.95 -10.45
N PRO A 10 -20.35 -8.51 -9.82
CA PRO A 10 -20.35 -8.29 -8.38
C PRO A 10 -21.47 -7.32 -8.00
N PRO A 11 -22.10 -7.48 -6.82
CA PRO A 11 -23.07 -6.53 -6.34
C PRO A 11 -22.44 -5.14 -6.30
N PRO A 12 -23.24 -4.08 -6.55
CA PRO A 12 -22.72 -2.72 -6.47
C PRO A 12 -22.07 -2.52 -5.09
N PRO A 13 -20.92 -1.83 -5.02
CA PRO A 13 -20.31 -1.52 -3.74
C PRO A 13 -21.31 -0.78 -2.86
N ASP A 14 -21.18 -0.94 -1.54
CA ASP A 14 -21.88 -0.10 -0.58
C ASP A 14 -21.75 1.37 -1.01
N PRO A 15 -22.77 2.22 -0.79
CA PRO A 15 -22.75 3.58 -1.31
C PRO A 15 -21.44 4.29 -0.99
N THR A 16 -20.81 4.81 -2.04
CA THR A 16 -19.52 5.52 -1.94
C THR A 16 -19.65 6.73 -1.02
N PRO A 17 -18.59 7.13 -0.31
CA PRO A 17 -18.58 8.40 0.42
C PRO A 17 -18.92 9.54 -0.55
N THR A 18 -19.80 10.43 -0.10
CA THR A 18 -20.18 11.63 -0.84
C THR A 18 -19.74 12.86 -0.05
N PRO A 19 -19.75 14.07 -0.62
CA PRO A 19 -19.46 15.30 0.12
C PRO A 19 -20.32 15.48 1.38
N SER A 20 -21.57 15.02 1.34
CA SER A 20 -22.46 15.01 2.51
C SER A 20 -22.13 13.93 3.54
N ASN A 21 -21.21 13.01 3.22
CA ASN A 21 -20.72 11.97 4.12
C ASN A 21 -19.19 12.06 4.18
N PRO A 22 -18.64 13.00 5.00
CA PRO A 22 -17.21 13.29 5.01
C PRO A 22 -16.39 12.10 5.43
N GLY A 23 -15.23 11.95 4.80
CA GLY A 23 -14.28 10.90 5.10
C GLY A 23 -13.50 11.09 6.40
N VAL A 24 -13.61 12.25 7.04
CA VAL A 24 -12.94 12.50 8.33
C VAL A 24 -13.61 11.77 9.48
N PRO A 25 -12.87 11.40 10.53
CA PRO A 25 -13.43 10.72 11.69
C PRO A 25 -14.61 11.48 12.27
N ALA A 26 -15.76 10.81 12.36
CA ALA A 26 -16.83 11.22 13.25
C ALA A 26 -16.60 10.56 14.62
N PRO A 27 -17.10 11.14 15.73
CA PRO A 27 -17.02 10.49 17.03
C PRO A 27 -17.74 9.14 17.00
N LEU A 28 -17.01 8.07 16.76
CA LEU A 28 -17.55 6.72 16.91
C LEU A 28 -17.64 6.41 18.40
N PRO A 29 -18.82 6.02 18.92
CA PRO A 29 -18.96 5.65 20.33
C PRO A 29 -17.92 4.61 20.76
N GLY A 30 -17.13 4.92 21.79
CA GLY A 30 -16.10 4.04 22.34
C GLY A 30 -14.74 4.10 21.65
N VAL A 31 -14.61 4.76 20.50
CA VAL A 31 -13.33 4.91 19.78
C VAL A 31 -12.74 6.31 19.96
N TYR A 32 -13.56 7.33 19.78
CA TYR A 32 -13.14 8.73 19.92
C TYR A 32 -13.86 9.43 21.07
N THR A 33 -13.16 10.36 21.71
CA THR A 33 -13.70 11.29 22.70
C THR A 33 -13.58 12.70 22.11
N ASP A 34 -14.70 13.42 22.05
CA ASP A 34 -14.74 14.83 21.64
C ASP A 34 -14.05 15.70 22.70
N LYS A 35 -13.10 16.53 22.24
CA LYS A 35 -12.31 17.46 23.06
C LYS A 35 -12.69 18.95 22.87
N GLY A 36 -13.69 19.21 22.06
CA GLY A 36 -14.16 20.57 21.79
C GLY A 36 -13.82 21.07 20.38
N GLU A 37 -14.22 22.30 20.09
CA GLU A 37 -13.91 22.94 18.81
C GLU A 37 -12.42 23.19 18.67
N ALA A 38 -11.84 22.92 17.50
CA ALA A 38 -10.45 23.24 17.21
C ALA A 38 -10.28 24.77 17.07
N PRO A 39 -9.15 25.34 17.54
CA PRO A 39 -8.87 26.76 17.40
C PRO A 39 -8.92 27.21 15.94
N ARG A 40 -9.54 28.39 15.69
CA ARG A 40 -9.71 28.87 14.31
C ARG A 40 -8.42 29.22 13.58
N ASP A 41 -7.36 29.52 14.31
CA ASP A 41 -6.00 29.84 13.80
C ASP A 41 -5.10 28.62 13.65
N GLU A 42 -5.55 27.45 14.10
CA GLU A 42 -4.85 26.18 13.89
C GLU A 42 -4.73 25.86 12.41
N HIS A 43 -3.57 25.35 11.99
CA HIS A 43 -3.31 24.96 10.61
C HIS A 43 -3.68 23.50 10.36
N PHE A 44 -4.15 23.22 9.15
CA PHE A 44 -4.49 21.88 8.71
C PHE A 44 -4.00 21.63 7.28
N ARG A 45 -3.87 20.36 6.95
CA ARG A 45 -3.70 19.82 5.60
C ARG A 45 -4.89 18.93 5.27
N GLY A 46 -5.35 18.97 4.03
CA GLY A 46 -6.52 18.21 3.62
C GLY A 46 -6.42 17.62 2.23
N LEU A 47 -7.22 16.56 2.01
CA LEU A 47 -7.37 15.90 0.72
C LEU A 47 -8.83 15.87 0.29
N ILE A 48 -9.09 16.35 -0.92
CA ILE A 48 -10.36 16.17 -1.61
C ILE A 48 -10.17 15.19 -2.76
N ALA A 49 -11.00 14.14 -2.79
CA ALA A 49 -11.08 13.22 -3.91
C ALA A 49 -12.12 13.68 -4.93
N LEU A 50 -11.78 13.53 -6.21
CA LEU A 50 -12.68 13.73 -7.33
C LEU A 50 -13.17 12.36 -7.86
N PRO A 51 -14.37 12.27 -8.44
CA PRO A 51 -14.95 10.99 -8.89
C PRO A 51 -14.26 10.44 -10.13
N ILE A 52 -14.18 9.13 -10.21
CA ILE A 52 -13.89 8.42 -11.47
C ILE A 52 -15.08 8.63 -12.41
N ARG A 53 -14.84 9.14 -13.62
CA ARG A 53 -15.91 9.51 -14.57
C ARG A 53 -16.72 8.35 -15.11
N ASP A 54 -16.10 7.20 -15.28
CA ASP A 54 -16.71 6.00 -15.86
C ASP A 54 -16.27 4.76 -15.06
N MET A 55 -16.89 4.58 -13.91
CA MET A 55 -16.56 3.47 -13.01
C MET A 55 -16.88 2.12 -13.66
N ASP A 56 -18.05 1.99 -14.27
CA ASP A 56 -18.50 0.74 -14.92
C ASP A 56 -17.57 0.35 -16.08
N GLY A 57 -17.15 1.33 -16.87
CA GLY A 57 -16.18 1.14 -17.95
C GLY A 57 -14.80 0.74 -17.44
N LEU A 58 -14.35 1.31 -16.32
CA LEU A 58 -13.10 0.92 -15.69
C LEU A 58 -13.16 -0.51 -15.16
N GLU A 59 -14.22 -0.89 -14.45
CA GLU A 59 -14.42 -2.27 -13.99
C GLU A 59 -14.49 -3.27 -15.14
N SER A 60 -15.22 -2.94 -16.21
CA SER A 60 -15.29 -3.77 -17.42
C SER A 60 -13.91 -3.93 -18.07
N THR A 61 -13.14 -2.84 -18.10
CA THR A 61 -11.76 -2.85 -18.60
C THR A 61 -10.90 -3.78 -17.74
N LEU A 62 -10.94 -3.65 -16.42
CA LEU A 62 -10.18 -4.51 -15.51
C LEU A 62 -10.55 -5.98 -15.69
N ARG A 63 -11.84 -6.32 -15.75
CA ARG A 63 -12.27 -7.70 -16.05
C ARG A 63 -11.60 -8.22 -17.34
N SER A 64 -11.61 -7.46 -18.41
CA SER A 64 -11.02 -7.88 -19.69
C SER A 64 -9.48 -7.97 -19.67
N LEU A 65 -8.80 -7.14 -18.89
CA LEU A 65 -7.34 -7.14 -18.76
C LEU A 65 -6.82 -8.34 -17.97
N TYR A 66 -7.63 -8.90 -17.08
CA TYR A 66 -7.24 -10.00 -16.18
C TYR A 66 -7.96 -11.31 -16.46
N ASP A 67 -8.77 -11.41 -17.51
CA ASP A 67 -9.35 -12.64 -18.04
C ASP A 67 -8.42 -13.25 -19.10
N PRO A 68 -7.82 -14.43 -18.85
CA PRO A 68 -6.95 -15.10 -19.84
C PRO A 68 -7.63 -15.44 -21.16
N ALA A 69 -8.98 -15.53 -21.21
CA ALA A 69 -9.71 -15.77 -22.43
C ALA A 69 -9.98 -14.48 -23.25
N SER A 70 -9.72 -13.32 -22.67
CA SER A 70 -9.96 -12.03 -23.32
C SER A 70 -8.88 -11.70 -24.35
N PRO A 71 -9.23 -11.16 -25.52
CA PRO A 71 -8.25 -10.62 -26.47
C PRO A 71 -7.49 -9.40 -25.94
N ARG A 72 -7.96 -8.81 -24.82
CA ARG A 72 -7.31 -7.70 -24.12
C ARG A 72 -6.44 -8.15 -22.95
N PHE A 73 -6.32 -9.46 -22.69
CA PHE A 73 -5.55 -9.98 -21.58
C PHE A 73 -4.16 -9.35 -21.50
N ARG A 74 -3.86 -8.69 -20.39
CA ARG A 74 -2.61 -7.98 -20.09
C ARG A 74 -2.19 -6.90 -21.12
N LYS A 75 -3.11 -6.37 -21.91
CA LYS A 75 -2.87 -5.18 -22.74
C LYS A 75 -3.22 -3.93 -21.92
N TYR A 76 -2.35 -3.63 -20.97
CA TYR A 76 -2.56 -2.56 -20.01
C TYR A 76 -2.71 -1.20 -20.67
N LEU A 77 -3.41 -0.29 -19.98
CA LEU A 77 -3.61 1.07 -20.43
C LEU A 77 -2.40 1.94 -20.07
N SER A 78 -2.07 2.88 -20.91
CA SER A 78 -1.16 3.97 -20.56
C SER A 78 -1.82 4.94 -19.58
N THR A 79 -0.99 5.74 -18.88
CA THR A 79 -1.49 6.81 -18.00
C THR A 79 -2.40 7.80 -18.72
N ASP A 80 -2.09 8.10 -20.00
CA ASP A 80 -2.88 9.04 -20.80
C ASP A 80 -4.22 8.44 -21.19
N GLU A 81 -4.28 7.16 -21.58
CA GLU A 81 -5.55 6.47 -21.85
C GLU A 81 -6.45 6.41 -20.61
N ILE A 82 -5.88 6.18 -19.42
CA ILE A 82 -6.65 6.19 -18.17
C ILE A 82 -7.17 7.59 -17.86
N LYS A 83 -6.31 8.62 -17.99
CA LYS A 83 -6.72 10.02 -17.77
C LYS A 83 -7.83 10.45 -18.72
N GLU A 84 -7.72 10.09 -19.98
CA GLU A 84 -8.73 10.44 -20.99
C GLU A 84 -10.07 9.76 -20.72
N ARG A 85 -10.07 8.47 -20.34
CA ARG A 85 -11.30 7.68 -20.21
C ARG A 85 -11.96 7.81 -18.83
N HIS A 86 -11.16 7.79 -17.78
CA HIS A 86 -11.67 7.54 -16.42
C HIS A 86 -11.33 8.63 -15.39
N ALA A 87 -10.29 9.43 -15.59
CA ALA A 87 -9.95 10.47 -14.62
C ALA A 87 -10.87 11.70 -14.74
N PRO A 88 -11.02 12.51 -13.69
CA PRO A 88 -11.69 13.81 -13.76
C PRO A 88 -11.11 14.68 -14.87
N THR A 89 -11.95 15.50 -15.51
CA THR A 89 -11.46 16.43 -16.55
C THR A 89 -10.64 17.57 -15.92
N GLU A 90 -9.78 18.20 -16.71
CA GLU A 90 -9.05 19.40 -16.25
C GLU A 90 -10.02 20.54 -15.87
N ALA A 91 -11.14 20.62 -16.56
CA ALA A 91 -12.18 21.59 -16.25
C ALA A 91 -12.82 21.34 -14.87
N ASP A 92 -13.10 20.07 -14.52
CA ASP A 92 -13.65 19.74 -13.20
C ASP A 92 -12.64 20.01 -12.09
N VAL A 93 -11.37 19.64 -12.29
CA VAL A 93 -10.27 19.98 -11.38
C VAL A 93 -10.20 21.48 -11.16
N LYS A 94 -10.21 22.26 -12.26
CA LYS A 94 -10.12 23.71 -12.19
C LYS A 94 -11.28 24.34 -11.42
N VAL A 95 -12.49 23.86 -11.59
CA VAL A 95 -13.67 24.37 -10.84
C VAL A 95 -13.47 24.19 -9.33
N VAL A 96 -12.99 23.01 -8.91
CA VAL A 96 -12.79 22.72 -7.49
C VAL A 96 -11.60 23.52 -6.92
N THR A 97 -10.50 23.61 -7.65
CA THR A 97 -9.31 24.37 -7.21
C THR A 97 -9.60 25.87 -7.15
N ASP A 98 -10.28 26.44 -8.15
CA ASP A 98 -10.68 27.86 -8.14
C ASP A 98 -11.61 28.16 -6.96
N TRP A 99 -12.54 27.27 -6.65
CA TRP A 99 -13.42 27.41 -5.49
C TRP A 99 -12.62 27.40 -4.18
N LEU A 100 -11.72 26.43 -3.96
CA LEU A 100 -10.87 26.37 -2.76
C LEU A 100 -10.08 27.68 -2.59
N VAL A 101 -9.46 28.18 -3.66
CA VAL A 101 -8.72 29.45 -3.65
C VAL A 101 -9.64 30.63 -3.32
N SER A 102 -10.87 30.65 -3.85
CA SER A 102 -11.87 31.69 -3.52
C SER A 102 -12.26 31.71 -2.04
N GLN A 103 -12.17 30.56 -1.39
CA GLN A 103 -12.38 30.40 0.07
C GLN A 103 -11.11 30.71 0.88
N LYS A 104 -10.05 31.23 0.25
CA LYS A 104 -8.74 31.54 0.85
C LYS A 104 -7.95 30.29 1.31
N LEU A 105 -8.33 29.12 0.84
CA LEU A 105 -7.57 27.89 1.04
C LEU A 105 -6.48 27.81 -0.02
N LYS A 106 -5.31 27.32 0.36
CA LYS A 106 -4.18 27.16 -0.56
C LYS A 106 -4.23 25.76 -1.17
N VAL A 107 -4.21 25.68 -2.50
CA VAL A 107 -4.05 24.42 -3.24
C VAL A 107 -2.56 24.24 -3.51
N ASP A 108 -1.96 23.21 -2.92
CA ASP A 108 -0.54 22.93 -3.07
C ASP A 108 -0.24 21.97 -4.20
N ALA A 109 -1.10 20.97 -4.40
CA ALA A 109 -0.89 19.99 -5.44
C ALA A 109 -2.19 19.37 -5.95
N VAL A 110 -2.16 18.96 -7.22
CA VAL A 110 -3.16 18.10 -7.86
C VAL A 110 -2.43 16.86 -8.36
N ALA A 111 -2.91 15.69 -7.98
CA ALA A 111 -2.28 14.43 -8.36
C ALA A 111 -2.26 14.22 -9.89
N ALA A 112 -1.24 13.56 -10.40
CA ALA A 112 -1.03 13.35 -11.84
C ALA A 112 -2.21 12.64 -12.53
N ASN A 113 -2.96 11.81 -11.82
CA ASN A 113 -4.18 11.16 -12.30
C ASN A 113 -5.47 11.97 -12.07
N ARG A 114 -5.37 13.18 -11.51
CA ARG A 114 -6.48 14.09 -11.19
C ARG A 114 -7.50 13.59 -10.17
N LEU A 115 -7.22 12.50 -9.47
CA LEU A 115 -8.14 11.96 -8.46
C LEU A 115 -8.08 12.69 -7.12
N LEU A 116 -6.97 13.39 -6.81
CA LEU A 116 -6.76 14.09 -5.54
C LEU A 116 -6.32 15.53 -5.72
N ILE A 117 -6.85 16.38 -4.86
CA ILE A 117 -6.39 17.75 -4.61
C ILE A 117 -5.87 17.82 -3.19
N TYR A 118 -4.62 18.24 -3.01
CA TYR A 118 -4.01 18.54 -1.72
C TYR A 118 -4.11 20.02 -1.45
N PHE A 119 -4.63 20.39 -0.28
CA PHE A 119 -4.85 21.78 0.09
C PHE A 119 -4.58 22.01 1.57
N GLU A 120 -4.31 23.25 1.94
CA GLU A 120 -4.03 23.65 3.33
C GLU A 120 -4.71 24.98 3.67
N GLY A 121 -4.78 25.27 4.96
CA GLY A 121 -5.31 26.51 5.46
C GLY A 121 -5.45 26.52 6.98
N THR A 122 -6.21 27.46 7.51
CA THR A 122 -6.58 27.48 8.91
C THR A 122 -7.94 26.82 9.14
N VAL A 123 -8.16 26.29 10.34
CA VAL A 123 -9.46 25.75 10.79
C VAL A 123 -10.59 26.75 10.55
N GLY A 124 -10.34 28.06 10.77
CA GLY A 124 -11.32 29.10 10.51
C GLY A 124 -11.72 29.19 9.04
N GLN A 125 -10.75 29.15 8.12
CA GLN A 125 -11.02 29.13 6.67
C GLN A 125 -11.80 27.88 6.25
N PHE A 126 -11.42 26.71 6.79
CA PHE A 126 -12.13 25.47 6.54
C PHE A 126 -13.58 25.53 7.01
N ASN A 127 -13.80 25.94 8.26
CA ASN A 127 -15.13 26.02 8.85
C ASN A 127 -16.06 26.95 8.05
N ASP A 128 -15.53 28.10 7.61
CA ASP A 128 -16.27 29.05 6.80
C ASP A 128 -16.58 28.52 5.39
N ALA A 129 -15.61 27.83 4.75
CA ALA A 129 -15.76 27.29 3.40
C ALA A 129 -16.73 26.10 3.33
N PHE A 130 -16.67 25.20 4.31
CA PHE A 130 -17.42 23.95 4.33
C PHE A 130 -18.66 23.99 5.23
N HIS A 131 -18.94 25.14 5.87
CA HIS A 131 -20.09 25.40 6.76
C HIS A 131 -20.19 24.37 7.91
N VAL A 132 -19.08 24.07 8.55
CA VAL A 132 -18.96 23.11 9.66
C VAL A 132 -18.09 23.67 10.77
N LYS A 133 -17.94 22.89 11.84
CA LYS A 133 -17.00 23.16 12.93
C LYS A 133 -16.07 21.98 13.09
N LEU A 134 -14.79 22.16 12.76
CA LEU A 134 -13.77 21.18 13.07
C LEU A 134 -13.58 21.04 14.57
N ARG A 135 -13.46 19.82 15.04
CA ARG A 135 -13.29 19.47 16.45
C ARG A 135 -12.03 18.65 16.64
N TYR A 136 -11.42 18.75 17.79
CA TYR A 136 -10.45 17.79 18.22
C TYR A 136 -11.14 16.54 18.75
N LEU A 137 -10.75 15.42 18.23
CA LEU A 137 -11.12 14.09 18.72
C LEU A 137 -9.87 13.43 19.31
N SER A 138 -9.98 12.90 20.52
CA SER A 138 -8.95 12.08 21.14
C SER A 138 -9.28 10.62 20.92
N ARG A 139 -8.40 9.91 20.25
CA ARG A 139 -8.48 8.46 20.12
C ARG A 139 -7.89 7.80 21.36
N LYS A 140 -8.57 6.78 21.88
CA LYS A 140 -8.02 5.95 22.96
C LYS A 140 -6.78 5.22 22.40
N PRO A 141 -5.61 5.35 23.04
CA PRO A 141 -4.41 4.68 22.58
C PRO A 141 -4.60 3.15 22.62
N PRO A 142 -4.01 2.40 21.66
CA PRO A 142 -4.13 0.94 21.63
C PRO A 142 -3.45 0.24 22.81
N GLN A 143 -2.50 0.91 23.47
CA GLN A 143 -1.79 0.39 24.65
C GLN A 143 -1.88 1.37 25.84
N GLU A 144 -2.03 0.83 27.04
CA GLU A 144 -1.96 1.63 28.27
C GLU A 144 -0.58 2.30 28.40
N GLY A 145 -0.58 3.62 28.69
CA GLY A 145 0.64 4.41 28.85
C GLY A 145 1.02 5.30 27.67
N ASN A 146 0.45 5.10 26.49
CA ASN A 146 0.64 6.00 25.36
C ASN A 146 -0.23 7.26 25.53
N GLN A 147 0.29 8.42 25.09
CA GLN A 147 -0.49 9.65 25.09
C GLN A 147 -1.65 9.55 24.07
N PRO A 148 -2.84 10.10 24.41
CA PRO A 148 -3.94 10.17 23.47
C PRO A 148 -3.53 10.99 22.25
N HIS A 149 -3.72 10.45 21.06
CA HIS A 149 -3.46 11.18 19.83
C HIS A 149 -4.68 12.03 19.46
N LEU A 150 -4.46 13.30 19.16
CA LEU A 150 -5.50 14.21 18.69
C LEU A 150 -5.58 14.15 17.16
N VAL A 151 -6.81 14.08 16.67
CA VAL A 151 -7.12 14.15 15.23
C VAL A 151 -8.25 15.14 15.01
N PHE A 152 -8.36 15.68 13.81
CA PHE A 152 -9.54 16.43 13.42
C PHE A 152 -10.73 15.51 13.18
N GLY A 153 -11.93 15.99 13.52
CA GLY A 153 -13.17 15.31 13.23
C GLY A 153 -14.34 16.26 13.02
N LEU A 154 -15.40 15.73 12.42
CA LEU A 154 -16.64 16.44 12.13
C LEU A 154 -17.82 15.72 12.79
N LEU A 155 -18.72 16.48 13.40
CA LEU A 155 -20.01 15.99 13.91
C LEU A 155 -21.13 16.15 12.88
N GLU A 156 -20.91 16.98 11.88
CA GLU A 156 -21.87 17.38 10.86
C GLU A 156 -21.30 17.12 9.47
N ALA A 157 -22.17 16.90 8.50
CA ALA A 157 -21.78 16.81 7.11
C ALA A 157 -21.30 18.18 6.58
N ILE A 158 -20.26 18.16 5.75
CA ILE A 158 -19.82 19.38 5.05
C ILE A 158 -20.90 19.84 4.06
N THR A 159 -20.98 21.14 3.85
CA THR A 159 -21.85 21.74 2.83
C THR A 159 -20.99 22.59 1.90
N VAL A 160 -21.14 22.36 0.61
CA VAL A 160 -20.46 23.09 -0.46
C VAL A 160 -21.46 23.53 -1.52
N PRO A 161 -21.13 24.54 -2.34
CA PRO A 161 -22.00 24.94 -3.46
C PRO A 161 -22.24 23.75 -4.41
N LYS A 162 -23.45 23.65 -4.96
CA LYS A 162 -23.86 22.53 -5.84
C LYS A 162 -22.88 22.26 -6.98
N PHE A 163 -22.34 23.30 -7.61
CA PHE A 163 -21.36 23.14 -8.70
C PHE A 163 -20.04 22.52 -8.25
N VAL A 164 -19.69 22.58 -6.96
CA VAL A 164 -18.55 21.88 -6.34
C VAL A 164 -18.97 20.48 -5.95
N GLU A 165 -20.15 20.32 -5.30
CA GLU A 165 -20.67 19.02 -4.85
C GLU A 165 -20.74 17.99 -5.98
N GLU A 166 -21.15 18.43 -7.19
CA GLU A 166 -21.22 17.58 -8.38
C GLU A 166 -19.84 17.12 -8.90
N ARG A 167 -18.75 17.68 -8.40
CA ARG A 167 -17.36 17.44 -8.86
C ARG A 167 -16.43 16.86 -7.81
N ILE A 168 -16.88 16.71 -6.57
CA ILE A 168 -16.10 16.07 -5.52
C ILE A 168 -16.72 14.74 -5.13
N GLN A 169 -15.87 13.76 -4.86
CA GLN A 169 -16.29 12.43 -4.38
C GLN A 169 -16.37 12.42 -2.86
N ALA A 170 -15.36 12.95 -2.20
CA ALA A 170 -15.27 12.99 -0.75
C ALA A 170 -14.16 13.95 -0.27
N LEU A 171 -14.30 14.43 0.95
CA LEU A 171 -13.18 14.86 1.78
C LEU A 171 -12.54 13.60 2.36
N VAL A 172 -11.30 13.29 1.97
CA VAL A 172 -10.65 11.99 2.27
C VAL A 172 -9.98 12.01 3.64
N SER A 173 -9.19 13.05 3.90
CA SER A 173 -8.45 13.20 5.16
C SER A 173 -8.24 14.65 5.51
N LEU A 174 -8.08 14.91 6.80
CA LEU A 174 -7.65 16.18 7.39
C LEU A 174 -6.64 15.86 8.50
N ASP A 175 -5.44 16.43 8.40
CA ASP A 175 -4.39 16.30 9.42
C ASP A 175 -4.10 17.66 10.06
N ILE A 176 -3.78 17.63 11.36
CA ILE A 176 -3.26 18.77 12.09
C ILE A 176 -1.85 19.06 11.55
N ASP A 177 -1.60 20.32 11.17
CA ASP A 177 -0.27 20.72 10.69
C ASP A 177 0.64 21.11 11.85
N GLU A 178 1.10 20.09 12.59
CA GLU A 178 2.03 20.29 13.71
C GLU A 178 3.45 20.57 13.19
N PRO A 179 4.19 21.49 13.84
CA PRO A 179 5.60 21.69 13.56
C PRO A 179 6.39 20.39 13.74
N VAL A 180 7.25 20.05 12.78
CA VAL A 180 8.15 18.90 12.86
C VAL A 180 9.57 19.39 13.14
N GLU A 181 10.28 18.71 14.04
CA GLU A 181 11.69 19.05 14.29
C GLU A 181 12.52 18.81 13.01
N PRO A 182 13.47 19.70 12.69
CA PRO A 182 14.33 19.54 11.51
C PRO A 182 15.11 18.24 11.55
N ILE A 183 15.37 17.65 10.38
CA ILE A 183 16.22 16.48 10.22
C ILE A 183 17.62 16.80 10.75
N GLN A 184 18.02 16.08 11.80
CA GLN A 184 19.38 16.21 12.36
C GLN A 184 20.39 15.58 11.40
N PRO A 185 21.60 16.16 11.26
CA PRO A 185 22.69 15.52 10.53
C PRO A 185 22.96 14.13 11.08
N ALA A 186 23.12 13.15 10.20
CA ALA A 186 23.45 11.80 10.61
C ALA A 186 24.97 11.61 10.70
N ASP A 187 25.38 10.75 11.61
CA ASP A 187 26.79 10.35 11.74
C ASP A 187 27.12 9.30 10.67
N ASN A 188 27.90 9.70 9.68
CA ASN A 188 28.30 8.85 8.56
C ASN A 188 29.58 8.09 8.94
N ARG A 189 29.44 6.94 9.60
CA ARG A 189 30.56 6.03 9.89
C ARG A 189 30.45 4.80 9.01
N ASP A 190 31.59 4.32 8.50
CA ASP A 190 31.65 3.02 7.85
C ASP A 190 31.28 1.92 8.85
N VAL A 191 30.30 1.10 8.51
CA VAL A 191 29.76 0.07 9.38
C VAL A 191 30.09 -1.31 8.81
N GLY A 192 30.84 -2.10 9.58
CA GLY A 192 31.11 -3.50 9.26
C GLY A 192 29.86 -4.37 9.43
N PRO A 193 29.96 -5.69 9.12
CA PRO A 193 28.82 -6.61 9.25
C PRO A 193 28.32 -6.74 10.69
N PRO A 194 27.05 -7.16 10.89
CA PRO A 194 26.50 -7.38 12.23
C PRO A 194 27.29 -8.45 12.97
N LYS A 195 27.55 -8.21 14.28
CA LYS A 195 28.40 -9.10 15.09
C LYS A 195 27.76 -10.46 15.41
N GLU A 196 26.44 -10.50 15.51
CA GLU A 196 25.66 -11.69 15.86
C GLU A 196 24.71 -12.02 14.74
N ILE A 197 25.27 -12.53 13.63
CA ILE A 197 24.55 -12.72 12.36
C ILE A 197 23.34 -13.66 12.48
N GLU A 198 23.33 -14.54 13.48
CA GLU A 198 22.23 -15.47 13.76
C GLU A 198 20.96 -14.81 14.32
N LYS A 199 21.06 -13.55 14.76
CA LYS A 199 19.89 -12.79 15.27
C LYS A 199 18.96 -12.26 14.20
N GLY A 200 19.32 -12.37 12.94
CA GLY A 200 18.47 -11.90 11.84
C GLY A 200 18.88 -12.51 10.50
N TYR A 201 17.93 -12.59 9.59
CA TYR A 201 18.19 -13.04 8.24
C TYR A 201 18.88 -11.97 7.39
N THR A 202 19.77 -12.44 6.53
CA THR A 202 20.40 -11.68 5.47
C THR A 202 19.57 -11.72 4.19
N PRO A 203 19.75 -10.76 3.25
CA PRO A 203 19.07 -10.79 1.96
C PRO A 203 19.25 -12.09 1.18
N LYS A 204 20.45 -12.69 1.27
CA LYS A 204 20.72 -13.98 0.62
C LYS A 204 19.88 -15.12 1.19
N GLN A 205 19.78 -15.24 2.52
CA GLN A 205 18.99 -16.29 3.16
C GLN A 205 17.50 -16.20 2.79
N ILE A 206 16.96 -14.98 2.75
CA ILE A 206 15.57 -14.73 2.33
C ILE A 206 15.38 -15.02 0.84
N SER A 207 16.31 -14.59 -0.02
CA SER A 207 16.29 -14.91 -1.45
C SER A 207 16.34 -16.42 -1.71
N ASP A 208 17.11 -17.16 -0.92
CA ASP A 208 17.20 -18.63 -0.99
C ASP A 208 15.87 -19.28 -0.56
N ALA A 209 15.28 -18.80 0.55
CA ALA A 209 14.05 -19.35 1.11
C ALA A 209 12.84 -19.27 0.16
N TYR A 210 12.78 -18.22 -0.66
CA TYR A 210 11.68 -17.96 -1.59
C TYR A 210 12.05 -18.14 -3.07
N GLY A 211 13.16 -18.83 -3.37
CA GLY A 211 13.53 -19.20 -4.73
C GLY A 211 14.07 -18.06 -5.60
N VAL A 212 14.24 -16.84 -5.05
CA VAL A 212 14.76 -15.67 -5.78
C VAL A 212 16.21 -15.90 -6.23
N SER A 213 17.05 -16.52 -5.41
CA SER A 213 18.45 -16.83 -5.75
C SER A 213 18.58 -17.71 -6.99
N LYS A 214 17.59 -18.55 -7.29
CA LYS A 214 17.58 -19.37 -8.51
C LYS A 214 17.42 -18.49 -9.75
N LEU A 215 16.53 -17.49 -9.71
CA LEU A 215 16.37 -16.51 -10.78
C LEU A 215 17.61 -15.62 -10.92
N HIS A 216 18.22 -15.22 -9.79
CA HIS A 216 19.50 -14.49 -9.82
C HIS A 216 20.60 -15.31 -10.52
N ALA A 217 20.69 -16.62 -10.26
CA ALA A 217 21.64 -17.50 -10.93
C ALA A 217 21.38 -17.66 -12.44
N MET A 218 20.11 -17.47 -12.87
CA MET A 218 19.72 -17.41 -14.28
C MET A 218 19.99 -16.04 -14.93
N GLY A 219 20.48 -15.05 -14.16
CA GLY A 219 20.75 -13.69 -14.64
C GLY A 219 19.58 -12.70 -14.46
N PHE A 220 18.47 -13.10 -13.85
CA PHE A 220 17.31 -12.23 -13.60
C PHE A 220 17.41 -11.60 -12.21
N LYS A 221 17.68 -10.31 -12.16
CA LYS A 221 17.91 -9.55 -10.93
C LYS A 221 17.10 -8.26 -10.84
N GLY A 222 16.05 -8.14 -11.66
CA GLY A 222 15.18 -6.96 -11.71
C GLY A 222 15.55 -5.95 -12.80
N LYS A 223 16.54 -6.23 -13.65
CA LYS A 223 16.98 -5.31 -14.71
C LYS A 223 15.83 -4.90 -15.64
N GLY A 224 15.71 -3.58 -15.90
CA GLY A 224 14.64 -3.01 -16.72
C GLY A 224 13.34 -2.72 -15.95
N VAL A 225 13.17 -3.29 -14.75
CA VAL A 225 11.98 -3.06 -13.93
C VAL A 225 12.17 -1.83 -13.04
N LYS A 226 11.18 -0.93 -13.03
CA LYS A 226 11.10 0.16 -12.05
C LYS A 226 10.28 -0.28 -10.84
N LEU A 227 10.95 -0.39 -9.70
CA LEU A 227 10.36 -0.79 -8.43
C LEU A 227 10.12 0.45 -7.56
N GLY A 228 8.86 0.76 -7.28
CA GLY A 228 8.45 1.86 -6.42
C GLY A 228 8.44 1.46 -4.95
N VAL A 229 8.99 2.30 -4.09
CA VAL A 229 8.91 2.15 -2.63
C VAL A 229 8.29 3.43 -2.07
N LEU A 230 7.10 3.33 -1.49
CA LEU A 230 6.47 4.45 -0.79
C LEU A 230 7.00 4.52 0.62
N ILE A 231 7.44 5.72 1.03
CA ILE A 231 7.94 5.95 2.39
C ILE A 231 7.37 7.24 2.98
N GLY A 232 7.15 7.21 4.30
CA GLY A 232 6.77 8.39 5.08
C GLY A 232 8.02 9.09 5.63
N GLY A 233 8.33 10.29 5.12
CA GLY A 233 9.57 10.97 5.44
C GLY A 233 10.73 10.51 4.55
N THR A 234 11.97 10.60 5.04
CA THR A 234 13.18 10.15 4.31
C THR A 234 13.89 9.02 5.04
N TYR A 235 14.86 8.42 4.37
CA TYR A 235 15.76 7.41 4.91
C TYR A 235 17.17 7.94 5.12
N HIS A 236 18.01 7.20 5.84
CA HIS A 236 19.42 7.50 6.00
C HIS A 236 20.19 6.88 4.82
N HIS A 237 20.54 7.72 3.84
CA HIS A 237 21.15 7.28 2.58
C HIS A 237 22.42 6.44 2.79
N HIS A 238 23.32 6.90 3.68
CA HIS A 238 24.57 6.20 3.96
C HIS A 238 24.34 4.78 4.50
N ASP A 239 23.38 4.61 5.44
CA ASP A 239 23.02 3.29 5.96
C ASP A 239 22.49 2.35 4.88
N VAL A 240 21.72 2.89 3.93
CA VAL A 240 21.19 2.09 2.83
C VAL A 240 22.32 1.59 1.93
N MET A 241 23.27 2.46 1.60
CA MET A 241 24.45 2.09 0.80
C MET A 241 25.34 1.10 1.52
N ASP A 242 25.60 1.30 2.81
CA ASP A 242 26.40 0.39 3.65
C ASP A 242 25.74 -0.98 3.81
N PHE A 243 24.41 -1.01 4.02
CA PHE A 243 23.66 -2.25 4.07
C PHE A 243 23.89 -3.07 2.79
N TRP A 244 23.73 -2.45 1.63
CA TRP A 244 23.93 -3.13 0.36
C TRP A 244 25.38 -3.57 0.16
N GLN A 245 26.34 -2.73 0.51
CA GLN A 245 27.76 -3.07 0.43
C GLN A 245 28.14 -4.26 1.34
N VAL A 246 27.71 -4.22 2.60
CA VAL A 246 28.01 -5.29 3.59
C VAL A 246 27.44 -6.64 3.15
N PHE A 247 26.24 -6.67 2.56
CA PHE A 247 25.65 -7.91 2.05
C PHE A 247 26.00 -8.23 0.59
N GLY A 248 26.94 -7.50 0.00
CA GLY A 248 27.44 -7.78 -1.36
C GLY A 248 26.39 -7.49 -2.45
N VAL A 249 25.46 -6.59 -2.20
CA VAL A 249 24.43 -6.19 -3.14
C VAL A 249 24.97 -5.06 -4.02
N ALA A 250 25.44 -5.40 -5.21
CA ALA A 250 25.91 -4.40 -6.19
C ALA A 250 24.71 -3.79 -6.92
N ARG A 251 24.40 -2.52 -6.61
CA ARG A 251 23.32 -1.81 -7.27
C ARG A 251 23.58 -0.31 -7.38
N LYS A 252 22.82 0.34 -8.26
CA LYS A 252 22.77 1.80 -8.35
C LYS A 252 21.99 2.36 -7.15
N ASP A 253 22.25 3.61 -6.83
CA ASP A 253 21.46 4.38 -5.88
C ASP A 253 19.98 4.48 -6.30
N ALA A 254 19.12 4.69 -5.31
CA ALA A 254 17.71 4.92 -5.55
C ALA A 254 17.45 6.35 -6.05
N ARG A 255 16.51 6.50 -6.98
CA ARG A 255 15.99 7.82 -7.35
C ARG A 255 14.87 8.20 -6.38
N VAL A 256 15.00 9.35 -5.74
CA VAL A 256 13.97 9.88 -4.83
C VAL A 256 13.04 10.83 -5.58
N VAL A 257 11.76 10.69 -5.33
CA VAL A 257 10.68 11.58 -5.78
C VAL A 257 9.99 12.13 -4.53
N GLU A 258 9.82 13.43 -4.48
CA GLU A 258 9.23 14.17 -3.36
C GLU A 258 7.93 14.84 -3.82
N PRO A 259 6.78 14.15 -3.80
CA PRO A 259 5.54 14.62 -4.43
C PRO A 259 4.98 15.92 -3.84
N LEU A 260 5.21 16.15 -2.55
CA LEU A 260 4.74 17.32 -1.80
C LEU A 260 5.89 18.14 -1.23
N GLY A 261 7.06 18.10 -1.88
CA GLY A 261 8.28 18.77 -1.41
C GLY A 261 9.12 17.89 -0.49
N PRO A 262 10.23 18.47 0.06
CA PRO A 262 11.23 17.70 0.79
C PRO A 262 10.65 17.10 2.08
N PRO A 263 11.10 15.88 2.43
CA PRO A 263 10.70 15.23 3.67
C PRO A 263 11.05 16.04 4.91
N LEU A 264 10.14 16.06 5.88
CA LEU A 264 10.27 16.82 7.13
C LEU A 264 11.04 16.05 8.21
N LEU A 265 11.04 14.71 8.12
CA LEU A 265 11.63 13.84 9.13
C LEU A 265 12.26 12.59 8.50
N ARG A 266 13.13 11.94 9.27
CA ARG A 266 13.76 10.66 8.91
C ARG A 266 13.08 9.55 9.71
N ILE A 267 12.67 8.48 9.03
CA ILE A 267 11.92 7.38 9.64
C ILE A 267 12.68 6.06 9.48
N ARG A 268 12.73 5.27 10.55
CA ARG A 268 13.37 3.95 10.58
C ARG A 268 12.76 3.00 9.56
N GLU A 269 11.43 3.00 9.46
CA GLU A 269 10.66 2.22 8.49
C GLU A 269 11.13 2.48 7.06
N SER A 270 11.33 3.74 6.70
CA SER A 270 11.84 4.12 5.37
C SER A 270 13.19 3.49 5.03
N ASN A 271 14.07 3.30 6.04
CA ASN A 271 15.37 2.65 5.82
C ASN A 271 15.21 1.17 5.45
N LEU A 272 14.44 0.43 6.25
CA LEU A 272 14.29 -1.02 6.03
C LEU A 272 13.58 -1.33 4.70
N ASP A 273 12.58 -0.55 4.32
CA ASP A 273 11.87 -0.72 3.05
C ASP A 273 12.80 -0.58 1.85
N VAL A 274 13.59 0.49 1.83
CA VAL A 274 14.55 0.76 0.73
C VAL A 274 15.66 -0.28 0.72
N GLN A 275 16.20 -0.66 1.89
CA GLN A 275 17.25 -1.67 2.02
C GLN A 275 16.81 -3.00 1.45
N TRP A 276 15.65 -3.50 1.89
CA TRP A 276 15.19 -4.84 1.53
C TRP A 276 14.65 -4.93 0.10
N ALA A 277 13.83 -3.99 -0.34
CA ALA A 277 13.37 -3.95 -1.73
C ALA A 277 14.54 -3.96 -2.71
N GLY A 278 15.54 -3.10 -2.45
CA GLY A 278 16.74 -3.00 -3.25
C GLY A 278 17.64 -4.23 -3.20
N ALA A 279 17.73 -4.91 -2.05
CA ALA A 279 18.57 -6.09 -1.91
C ALA A 279 18.00 -7.33 -2.62
N ILE A 280 16.68 -7.48 -2.64
CA ILE A 280 16.01 -8.60 -3.32
C ILE A 280 16.02 -8.42 -4.84
N ALA A 281 15.93 -7.18 -5.35
CA ALA A 281 15.98 -6.86 -6.78
C ALA A 281 17.17 -5.93 -7.10
N PRO A 282 18.43 -6.42 -7.05
CA PRO A 282 19.62 -5.58 -7.08
C PRO A 282 19.86 -4.83 -8.39
N GLU A 283 19.25 -5.24 -9.50
CA GLU A 283 19.38 -4.56 -10.79
C GLU A 283 18.10 -3.79 -11.19
N ALA A 284 17.06 -3.78 -10.33
CA ALA A 284 15.88 -2.94 -10.56
C ALA A 284 16.22 -1.45 -10.39
N ASP A 285 15.59 -0.60 -11.20
CA ASP A 285 15.62 0.84 -11.00
C ASP A 285 14.69 1.18 -9.82
N LEU A 286 15.27 1.42 -8.65
CA LEU A 286 14.53 1.73 -7.43
C LEU A 286 14.08 3.19 -7.45
N VAL A 287 12.78 3.41 -7.29
CA VAL A 287 12.14 4.74 -7.26
C VAL A 287 11.46 4.91 -5.91
N VAL A 288 12.05 5.73 -5.05
CA VAL A 288 11.53 5.98 -3.71
C VAL A 288 10.62 7.21 -3.75
N TYR A 289 9.35 7.03 -3.43
CA TYR A 289 8.39 8.12 -3.25
C TYR A 289 8.37 8.50 -1.77
N ALA A 290 9.04 9.62 -1.47
CA ALA A 290 9.19 10.13 -0.12
C ALA A 290 8.09 11.16 0.17
N ALA A 291 7.09 10.78 0.95
CA ALA A 291 6.12 11.71 1.50
C ALA A 291 6.79 12.64 2.51
N PRO A 292 6.32 13.88 2.73
CA PRO A 292 6.91 14.77 3.72
C PRO A 292 7.00 14.17 5.13
N ASP A 293 5.98 13.43 5.49
CA ASP A 293 5.83 12.73 6.78
C ASP A 293 4.95 11.49 6.62
N ALA A 294 4.71 10.75 7.70
CA ALA A 294 3.87 9.54 7.72
C ALA A 294 2.39 9.84 8.06
N ARG A 295 1.92 11.08 7.94
CA ARG A 295 0.51 11.42 8.15
C ARG A 295 -0.35 10.98 6.98
N ASN A 296 -1.62 10.76 7.23
CA ASN A 296 -2.58 10.26 6.23
C ASN A 296 -2.62 11.10 4.96
N THR A 297 -2.70 12.42 5.06
CA THR A 297 -2.74 13.30 3.86
C THR A 297 -1.50 13.13 3.00
N SER A 298 -0.31 13.09 3.61
CA SER A 298 0.97 12.95 2.92
C SER A 298 1.11 11.57 2.25
N MET A 299 0.77 10.50 2.98
CA MET A 299 0.90 9.12 2.50
C MET A 299 -0.11 8.80 1.41
N ILE A 300 -1.39 9.14 1.61
CA ILE A 300 -2.45 8.90 0.63
C ILE A 300 -2.18 9.65 -0.68
N TYR A 301 -1.73 10.91 -0.59
CA TYR A 301 -1.38 11.68 -1.78
C TYR A 301 -0.19 11.03 -2.51
N SER A 302 0.88 10.69 -1.80
CA SER A 302 2.09 10.11 -2.40
C SER A 302 1.86 8.73 -3.00
N PHE A 303 1.02 7.89 -2.36
CA PHE A 303 0.55 6.62 -2.91
C PHE A 303 -0.16 6.82 -4.25
N ASN A 304 -1.13 7.73 -4.29
CA ASN A 304 -1.89 8.02 -5.49
C ASN A 304 -1.03 8.68 -6.57
N GLU A 305 -0.09 9.55 -6.21
CA GLU A 305 0.82 10.20 -7.14
C GLU A 305 1.77 9.20 -7.81
N MET A 306 2.29 8.20 -7.07
CA MET A 306 3.10 7.12 -7.65
C MET A 306 2.34 6.37 -8.74
N ILE A 307 1.08 6.04 -8.48
CA ILE A 307 0.19 5.40 -9.45
C ILE A 307 -0.11 6.34 -10.63
N GLY A 308 -0.41 7.60 -10.33
CA GLY A 308 -0.79 8.60 -11.33
C GLY A 308 0.32 8.92 -12.32
N ARG A 309 1.58 8.85 -11.92
CA ARG A 309 2.73 8.99 -12.82
C ARG A 309 2.96 7.77 -13.70
N GLY A 310 2.53 6.59 -13.26
CA GLY A 310 2.60 5.35 -14.06
C GLY A 310 4.01 4.95 -14.49
N GLU A 311 5.04 5.39 -13.75
CA GLU A 311 6.42 5.11 -14.12
C GLU A 311 6.97 3.80 -13.52
N VAL A 312 6.30 3.24 -12.50
CA VAL A 312 6.68 1.98 -11.87
C VAL A 312 5.78 0.84 -12.33
N THR A 313 6.28 -0.38 -12.32
CA THR A 313 5.49 -1.59 -12.63
C THR A 313 5.23 -2.47 -11.41
N VAL A 314 5.94 -2.21 -10.33
CA VAL A 314 5.75 -2.82 -9.00
C VAL A 314 5.87 -1.72 -7.97
N MET A 315 5.02 -1.71 -6.96
CA MET A 315 5.15 -0.80 -5.82
C MET A 315 4.88 -1.52 -4.51
N THR A 316 5.51 -1.05 -3.44
CA THR A 316 5.31 -1.53 -2.07
C THR A 316 5.01 -0.38 -1.13
N ASP A 317 4.14 -0.66 -0.15
CA ASP A 317 3.77 0.24 0.93
C ASP A 317 3.74 -0.55 2.26
N SER A 318 4.60 -0.15 3.19
CA SER A 318 4.67 -0.72 4.54
C SER A 318 4.03 0.18 5.60
N PHE A 319 3.62 1.40 5.22
CA PHE A 319 2.96 2.36 6.11
C PHE A 319 1.48 2.05 6.19
N ALA A 320 1.15 1.00 6.94
CA ALA A 320 -0.21 0.53 7.10
C ALA A 320 -0.91 1.20 8.29
N HIS A 321 -2.19 1.43 8.15
CA HIS A 321 -3.05 1.95 9.22
C HIS A 321 -4.24 1.02 9.43
N ARG A 322 -4.62 0.83 10.70
CA ARG A 322 -5.79 0.03 11.07
C ARG A 322 -7.05 0.55 10.37
N GLU A 323 -7.73 -0.33 9.65
CA GLU A 323 -8.95 0.02 8.92
C GLU A 323 -10.06 0.59 9.83
N ASP A 324 -10.15 0.11 11.07
CA ASP A 324 -11.11 0.56 12.08
C ASP A 324 -10.79 1.96 12.66
N SER A 325 -9.60 2.47 12.42
CA SER A 325 -9.20 3.83 12.79
C SER A 325 -9.27 4.81 11.63
N GLU A 326 -9.50 4.33 10.42
CA GLU A 326 -9.52 5.18 9.25
C GLU A 326 -10.96 5.56 8.84
N PRO A 327 -11.16 6.77 8.31
CA PRO A 327 -12.42 7.15 7.71
C PRO A 327 -12.79 6.23 6.54
N ARG A 328 -14.09 6.02 6.33
CA ARG A 328 -14.59 5.22 5.21
C ARG A 328 -14.06 5.72 3.86
N ALA A 329 -13.94 7.03 3.68
CA ALA A 329 -13.44 7.63 2.45
C ALA A 329 -12.00 7.20 2.13
N VAL A 330 -11.13 7.06 3.13
CA VAL A 330 -9.75 6.57 2.97
C VAL A 330 -9.73 5.18 2.37
N ARG A 331 -10.53 4.25 2.91
CA ARG A 331 -10.63 2.86 2.41
C ARG A 331 -11.05 2.79 0.95
N TYR A 332 -12.10 3.53 0.59
CA TYR A 332 -12.58 3.58 -0.80
C TYR A 332 -11.58 4.28 -1.72
N PHE A 333 -10.91 5.33 -1.22
CA PHE A 333 -9.93 6.03 -2.03
C PHE A 333 -8.72 5.15 -2.39
N TYR A 334 -8.18 4.39 -1.43
CA TYR A 334 -7.13 3.41 -1.73
C TYR A 334 -7.60 2.36 -2.76
N MET A 335 -8.86 1.93 -2.66
CA MET A 335 -9.44 1.02 -3.65
C MET A 335 -9.48 1.66 -5.05
N TYR A 336 -9.99 2.88 -5.19
CA TYR A 336 -10.11 3.56 -6.49
C TYR A 336 -8.74 3.88 -7.10
N SER A 337 -7.80 4.33 -6.30
CA SER A 337 -6.43 4.56 -6.75
C SER A 337 -5.77 3.26 -7.24
N SER A 338 -5.96 2.15 -6.50
CA SER A 338 -5.43 0.84 -6.87
C SER A 338 -6.10 0.24 -8.13
N MET A 339 -7.36 0.62 -8.46
CA MET A 339 -7.98 0.25 -9.74
C MET A 339 -7.21 0.88 -10.92
N PHE A 340 -6.75 2.12 -10.77
CA PHE A 340 -5.90 2.75 -11.79
C PHE A 340 -4.56 2.03 -11.93
N ALA A 341 -3.94 1.63 -10.82
CA ALA A 341 -2.74 0.82 -10.83
C ALA A 341 -2.94 -0.51 -11.57
N ALA A 342 -4.03 -1.22 -11.26
CA ALA A 342 -4.39 -2.46 -11.94
C ALA A 342 -4.60 -2.28 -13.44
N ALA A 343 -5.26 -1.18 -13.88
CA ALA A 343 -5.46 -0.88 -15.29
C ALA A 343 -4.14 -0.59 -16.03
N GLN A 344 -3.14 -0.06 -15.33
CA GLN A 344 -1.79 0.21 -15.86
C GLN A 344 -0.85 -1.01 -15.79
N GLY A 345 -1.29 -2.11 -15.18
CA GLY A 345 -0.43 -3.27 -14.97
C GLY A 345 0.61 -3.10 -13.87
N ILE A 346 0.39 -2.17 -12.94
CA ILE A 346 1.21 -2.00 -11.76
C ILE A 346 0.79 -3.03 -10.71
N THR A 347 1.75 -3.81 -10.20
CA THR A 347 1.54 -4.68 -9.04
C THR A 347 1.67 -3.84 -7.78
N VAL A 348 0.60 -3.72 -7.02
CA VAL A 348 0.58 -3.03 -5.72
C VAL A 348 0.64 -4.05 -4.60
N LEU A 349 1.63 -3.91 -3.74
CA LEU A 349 1.86 -4.75 -2.57
C LEU A 349 1.79 -3.89 -1.31
N ALA A 350 1.17 -4.39 -0.27
CA ALA A 350 1.14 -3.69 1.02
C ALA A 350 1.25 -4.67 2.19
N ALA A 351 1.94 -4.25 3.23
CA ALA A 351 1.97 -4.96 4.50
C ALA A 351 0.56 -5.13 5.07
N SER A 352 0.21 -6.33 5.55
CA SER A 352 -1.12 -6.58 6.11
C SER A 352 -1.28 -6.08 7.54
N GLY A 353 -0.18 -5.68 8.18
CA GLY A 353 -0.10 -5.21 9.56
C GLY A 353 0.49 -6.23 10.52
N ASP A 354 0.87 -5.73 11.70
CA ASP A 354 1.59 -6.48 12.74
C ASP A 354 0.73 -6.66 14.00
N SER A 355 -0.57 -6.77 13.82
CA SER A 355 -1.54 -7.05 14.89
C SER A 355 -2.84 -7.60 14.31
N ALA A 356 -3.64 -8.28 15.16
CA ALA A 356 -4.92 -8.80 14.73
C ALA A 356 -5.83 -7.72 14.11
N GLY A 357 -6.35 -7.95 12.91
CA GLY A 357 -7.27 -7.10 12.16
C GLY A 357 -6.78 -6.77 10.75
N VAL A 358 -7.41 -5.80 10.14
CA VAL A 358 -7.22 -5.44 8.73
C VAL A 358 -6.71 -4.02 8.63
N ASP A 359 -5.71 -3.83 7.79
CA ASP A 359 -5.09 -2.53 7.57
C ASP A 359 -5.34 -2.02 6.13
N VAL A 360 -5.27 -0.71 5.95
CA VAL A 360 -5.22 -0.05 4.64
C VAL A 360 -3.76 0.28 4.31
N PRO A 361 -3.35 0.23 3.02
CA PRO A 361 -4.14 -0.06 1.82
C PRO A 361 -4.36 -1.56 1.53
N ALA A 362 -3.83 -2.48 2.35
CA ALA A 362 -3.88 -3.93 2.16
C ALA A 362 -5.32 -4.48 2.00
N SER A 363 -6.31 -3.83 2.63
CA SER A 363 -7.72 -4.22 2.50
C SER A 363 -8.31 -4.01 1.11
N SER A 364 -7.68 -3.20 0.23
CA SER A 364 -8.16 -3.01 -1.14
C SER A 364 -8.12 -4.33 -1.92
N PRO A 365 -9.20 -4.71 -2.65
CA PRO A 365 -9.17 -5.89 -3.52
C PRO A 365 -8.12 -5.81 -4.64
N TYR A 366 -7.70 -4.60 -5.01
CA TYR A 366 -6.71 -4.32 -6.08
C TYR A 366 -5.27 -4.22 -5.56
N VAL A 367 -5.07 -4.44 -4.28
CA VAL A 367 -3.77 -4.57 -3.61
C VAL A 367 -3.55 -6.03 -3.23
N THR A 368 -2.34 -6.54 -3.42
CA THR A 368 -1.95 -7.85 -2.86
C THR A 368 -1.44 -7.63 -1.45
N ALA A 369 -2.22 -8.06 -0.48
CA ALA A 369 -1.91 -7.97 0.94
C ALA A 369 -0.87 -9.01 1.33
N VAL A 370 0.23 -8.57 1.95
CA VAL A 370 1.35 -9.43 2.33
C VAL A 370 1.37 -9.62 3.84
N GLY A 371 1.03 -10.82 4.27
CA GLY A 371 1.03 -11.25 5.67
C GLY A 371 2.36 -11.80 6.14
N GLY A 372 2.36 -12.28 7.38
CA GLY A 372 3.53 -12.73 8.10
C GLY A 372 3.57 -14.23 8.41
N THR A 373 4.76 -14.82 8.26
CA THR A 373 5.10 -16.16 8.72
C THR A 373 6.35 -16.14 9.62
N LEU A 374 6.65 -17.27 10.24
CA LEU A 374 7.98 -17.58 10.76
C LEU A 374 8.57 -18.67 9.89
N VAL A 375 9.75 -18.47 9.33
CA VAL A 375 10.43 -19.44 8.47
C VAL A 375 11.76 -19.88 9.05
N GLY A 376 12.03 -21.18 9.05
CA GLY A 376 13.36 -21.73 9.33
C GLY A 376 14.14 -21.94 8.04
N VAL A 377 15.30 -21.30 7.90
CA VAL A 377 16.16 -21.42 6.72
C VAL A 377 17.40 -22.23 7.05
N LYS A 378 17.64 -23.28 6.27
CA LYS A 378 18.84 -24.13 6.39
C LYS A 378 19.32 -24.57 5.00
N ASP A 379 20.63 -24.55 4.78
CA ASP A 379 21.27 -24.99 3.53
C ASP A 379 20.64 -24.35 2.27
N GLY A 380 20.34 -23.03 2.33
CA GLY A 380 19.78 -22.28 1.23
C GLY A 380 18.33 -22.64 0.87
N ARG A 381 17.53 -23.10 1.83
CA ARG A 381 16.11 -23.39 1.63
C ARG A 381 15.29 -23.23 2.89
N ALA A 382 14.01 -22.94 2.76
CA ALA A 382 13.06 -23.03 3.86
C ALA A 382 12.85 -24.50 4.23
N VAL A 383 13.06 -24.86 5.50
CA VAL A 383 12.92 -26.22 6.03
C VAL A 383 11.63 -26.41 6.83
N TRP A 384 11.06 -25.34 7.34
CA TRP A 384 9.73 -25.26 7.92
C TRP A 384 9.23 -23.81 7.82
N GLU A 385 7.92 -23.63 7.81
CA GLU A 385 7.29 -22.32 7.84
C GLU A 385 5.90 -22.43 8.46
N ILE A 386 5.60 -21.53 9.41
CA ILE A 386 4.32 -21.47 10.13
C ILE A 386 3.76 -20.06 10.12
N ALA A 387 2.45 -19.91 10.29
CA ALA A 387 1.82 -18.60 10.37
C ALA A 387 2.32 -17.81 11.60
N TRP A 388 2.60 -16.53 11.41
CA TRP A 388 2.98 -15.62 12.49
C TRP A 388 1.75 -15.15 13.25
N GLU A 389 1.81 -15.18 14.60
CA GLU A 389 0.65 -14.88 15.44
C GLU A 389 0.21 -13.40 15.39
N GLU A 390 1.13 -12.50 15.08
CA GLU A 390 0.86 -11.06 14.95
C GLU A 390 0.54 -10.63 13.51
N SER A 391 0.53 -11.55 12.53
CA SER A 391 0.16 -11.23 11.14
C SER A 391 -1.22 -10.59 11.06
N GLY A 392 -1.30 -9.38 10.48
CA GLY A 392 -2.55 -8.68 10.24
C GLY A 392 -3.49 -9.53 9.37
N SER A 393 -4.66 -9.88 9.91
CA SER A 393 -5.58 -10.81 9.25
C SER A 393 -7.02 -10.58 9.66
N GLY A 394 -7.94 -10.74 8.71
CA GLY A 394 -9.37 -10.56 8.94
C GLY A 394 -10.14 -10.16 7.70
N THR A 395 -11.38 -9.73 7.92
CA THR A 395 -12.26 -9.21 6.86
C THR A 395 -12.44 -7.70 6.99
N SER A 396 -12.41 -6.99 5.86
CA SER A 396 -12.64 -5.55 5.79
C SER A 396 -13.99 -5.16 6.41
N LEU A 397 -14.05 -3.98 7.01
CA LEU A 397 -15.28 -3.42 7.56
C LEU A 397 -16.30 -3.06 6.47
N ASN A 398 -15.83 -2.57 5.33
CA ASN A 398 -16.70 -1.99 4.29
C ASN A 398 -16.52 -2.62 2.90
N LEU A 399 -15.29 -2.97 2.52
CA LEU A 399 -15.01 -3.43 1.16
C LEU A 399 -15.60 -4.84 0.95
N ALA A 400 -16.37 -4.98 -0.12
CA ALA A 400 -17.00 -6.26 -0.46
C ALA A 400 -15.97 -7.32 -0.86
N ALA A 401 -16.27 -8.57 -0.54
CA ALA A 401 -15.48 -9.70 -1.04
C ALA A 401 -15.58 -9.74 -2.57
N PRO A 402 -14.44 -9.69 -3.28
CA PRO A 402 -14.43 -9.86 -4.72
C PRO A 402 -14.89 -11.29 -5.08
N GLU A 403 -15.39 -11.46 -6.30
CA GLU A 403 -15.97 -12.73 -6.76
C GLU A 403 -15.02 -13.92 -6.54
N TRP A 404 -13.73 -13.70 -6.77
CA TRP A 404 -12.70 -14.72 -6.61
C TRP A 404 -12.40 -15.12 -5.15
N GLN A 405 -12.89 -14.37 -4.14
CA GLN A 405 -12.80 -14.77 -2.71
C GLN A 405 -14.06 -15.44 -2.19
N LYS A 406 -15.18 -15.35 -2.90
CA LYS A 406 -16.45 -15.95 -2.44
C LYS A 406 -16.33 -17.47 -2.27
N GLY A 407 -16.85 -17.97 -1.17
CA GLY A 407 -16.81 -19.39 -0.83
C GLY A 407 -15.51 -19.89 -0.20
N LEU A 408 -14.52 -19.02 0.01
CA LEU A 408 -13.34 -19.38 0.79
C LEU A 408 -13.65 -19.44 2.29
N PRO A 409 -12.88 -20.24 3.07
CA PRO A 409 -13.09 -20.38 4.50
C PRO A 409 -13.03 -19.03 5.24
N GLY A 410 -14.06 -18.70 6.03
CA GLY A 410 -14.13 -17.45 6.79
C GLY A 410 -14.43 -16.18 6.00
N ILE A 411 -14.71 -16.31 4.69
CA ILE A 411 -15.16 -15.20 3.83
C ILE A 411 -16.67 -15.26 3.68
N ASP A 412 -17.35 -14.27 4.25
CA ASP A 412 -18.81 -14.11 4.09
C ASP A 412 -19.10 -13.17 2.91
N SER A 413 -19.08 -11.86 3.19
CA SER A 413 -19.40 -10.82 2.19
C SER A 413 -18.34 -9.74 2.07
N LYS A 414 -17.29 -9.80 2.88
CA LYS A 414 -16.24 -8.78 2.97
C LYS A 414 -14.88 -9.32 2.54
N ARG A 415 -14.06 -8.43 1.96
CA ARG A 415 -12.69 -8.72 1.53
C ARG A 415 -11.86 -9.27 2.69
N GLY A 416 -11.26 -10.45 2.52
CA GLY A 416 -10.36 -11.09 3.48
C GLY A 416 -8.89 -10.84 3.15
N THR A 417 -8.07 -10.62 4.14
CA THR A 417 -6.62 -10.42 4.07
C THR A 417 -5.89 -11.32 5.06
N PRO A 418 -4.60 -11.68 4.78
CA PRO A 418 -3.79 -11.36 3.60
C PRO A 418 -4.09 -12.24 2.39
N ASP A 419 -3.42 -11.97 1.25
CA ASP A 419 -3.48 -12.79 0.04
C ASP A 419 -2.35 -13.82 -0.01
N VAL A 420 -1.17 -13.42 0.46
CA VAL A 420 0.07 -14.21 0.54
C VAL A 420 0.80 -13.87 1.83
N ALA A 421 1.76 -14.68 2.25
CA ALA A 421 2.56 -14.40 3.44
C ALA A 421 4.02 -14.79 3.22
N LEU A 422 4.93 -14.02 3.83
CA LEU A 422 6.36 -14.30 3.87
C LEU A 422 6.85 -14.13 5.30
N ASN A 423 8.12 -14.49 5.56
CA ASN A 423 8.71 -14.26 6.86
C ASN A 423 8.45 -12.84 7.36
N ALA A 424 7.97 -12.74 8.58
CA ALA A 424 7.78 -11.48 9.29
C ALA A 424 8.15 -11.62 10.77
N GLY A 425 7.95 -12.81 11.34
CA GLY A 425 8.17 -13.08 12.75
C GLY A 425 9.58 -13.56 13.12
N MET A 426 10.44 -13.88 12.15
CA MET A 426 11.87 -14.12 12.39
C MET A 426 12.65 -12.88 11.96
N GLY A 427 13.61 -12.46 12.79
CA GLY A 427 14.31 -11.19 12.62
C GLY A 427 14.96 -10.97 11.26
N TYR A 428 14.90 -9.75 10.80
CA TYR A 428 15.60 -9.24 9.63
C TYR A 428 16.65 -8.23 10.04
N TRP A 429 17.87 -8.34 9.52
CA TRP A 429 18.88 -7.31 9.71
C TRP A 429 18.56 -6.05 8.92
N TYR A 430 18.73 -4.91 9.54
CA TYR A 430 18.73 -3.61 8.87
C TYR A 430 19.66 -2.64 9.58
N LEU A 431 20.09 -1.60 8.87
CA LEU A 431 20.98 -0.57 9.36
C LEU A 431 20.20 0.73 9.59
N TRP A 432 20.37 1.34 10.76
CA TRP A 432 19.73 2.60 11.12
C TRP A 432 20.66 3.46 11.97
N LEU A 433 20.96 4.70 11.51
CA LEU A 433 21.86 5.67 12.15
C LEU A 433 23.21 5.03 12.56
N GLY A 434 23.81 4.27 11.65
CA GLY A 434 25.08 3.58 11.84
C GLY A 434 25.04 2.37 12.78
N GLY A 435 23.86 1.95 13.26
CA GLY A 435 23.68 0.80 14.13
C GLY A 435 22.95 -0.35 13.46
N TRP A 436 23.43 -1.59 13.66
CA TRP A 436 22.73 -2.79 13.23
C TRP A 436 21.62 -3.16 14.19
N TYR A 437 20.45 -3.42 13.62
CA TYR A 437 19.26 -3.89 14.33
C TYR A 437 18.69 -5.12 13.65
N SER A 438 18.09 -5.99 14.45
CA SER A 438 17.24 -7.08 13.96
C SER A 438 15.81 -6.80 14.43
N ASN A 439 14.86 -6.80 13.49
CA ASN A 439 13.47 -6.55 13.80
C ASN A 439 12.56 -7.50 13.01
N ILE A 440 11.29 -7.52 13.38
CA ILE A 440 10.22 -8.32 12.80
C ILE A 440 9.12 -7.40 12.28
N GLY A 441 8.23 -7.90 11.44
CA GLY A 441 7.07 -7.17 10.92
C GLY A 441 6.76 -7.51 9.46
N THR A 442 5.50 -7.36 9.08
CA THR A 442 5.04 -7.45 7.68
C THR A 442 5.64 -6.36 6.80
N SER A 443 6.18 -5.31 7.43
CA SER A 443 6.99 -4.27 6.79
C SER A 443 8.26 -4.79 6.12
N PHE A 444 8.79 -5.94 6.51
CA PHE A 444 9.87 -6.63 5.78
C PHE A 444 9.31 -7.53 4.68
N ALA A 445 8.19 -8.19 4.93
CA ALA A 445 7.57 -9.12 4.00
C ALA A 445 7.12 -8.43 2.70
N SER A 446 6.53 -7.23 2.80
CA SER A 446 6.04 -6.47 1.65
C SER A 446 7.15 -6.04 0.67
N PRO A 447 8.24 -5.36 1.07
CA PRO A 447 9.33 -5.01 0.17
C PRO A 447 10.09 -6.23 -0.37
N VAL A 448 10.18 -7.33 0.40
CA VAL A 448 10.74 -8.60 -0.08
C VAL A 448 9.87 -9.16 -1.21
N MET A 449 8.55 -9.21 -1.03
CA MET A 449 7.62 -9.66 -2.09
C MET A 449 7.69 -8.73 -3.32
N ALA A 450 7.83 -7.43 -3.12
CA ALA A 450 7.97 -6.46 -4.22
C ALA A 450 9.26 -6.69 -5.03
N GLY A 451 10.37 -6.92 -4.35
CA GLY A 451 11.64 -7.31 -4.99
C GLY A 451 11.52 -8.62 -5.76
N LEU A 452 10.85 -9.64 -5.17
CA LEU A 452 10.57 -10.92 -5.83
C LEU A 452 9.75 -10.72 -7.12
N VAL A 453 8.67 -9.94 -7.05
CA VAL A 453 7.83 -9.60 -8.21
C VAL A 453 8.64 -8.86 -9.28
N ALA A 454 9.52 -7.95 -8.90
CA ALA A 454 10.39 -7.24 -9.83
C ALA A 454 11.36 -8.19 -10.55
N VAL A 455 11.94 -9.15 -9.85
CA VAL A 455 12.81 -10.18 -10.44
C VAL A 455 12.03 -11.08 -11.41
N VAL A 456 10.82 -11.50 -11.05
CA VAL A 456 9.94 -12.29 -11.94
C VAL A 456 9.53 -11.46 -13.17
N ASN A 457 9.21 -10.17 -13.01
CA ASN A 457 8.88 -9.29 -14.14
C ASN A 457 10.08 -9.12 -15.10
N ASN A 458 11.31 -8.99 -14.60
CA ASN A 458 12.51 -8.99 -15.44
C ASN A 458 12.65 -10.27 -16.25
N ALA A 459 12.42 -11.43 -15.63
CA ALA A 459 12.46 -12.72 -16.33
C ALA A 459 11.34 -12.83 -17.39
N ARG A 460 10.16 -12.26 -17.14
CA ARG A 460 9.04 -12.21 -18.10
C ARG A 460 9.33 -11.31 -19.28
N GLU A 461 9.87 -10.13 -19.02
CA GLU A 461 10.25 -9.17 -20.05
C GLU A 461 11.27 -9.73 -21.03
N SER A 462 12.22 -10.53 -20.54
CA SER A 462 13.20 -11.26 -21.37
C SER A 462 12.54 -12.24 -22.36
N GLN A 463 11.29 -12.65 -22.10
CA GLN A 463 10.46 -13.48 -22.97
C GLN A 463 9.44 -12.66 -23.80
N GLY A 464 9.50 -11.34 -23.76
CA GLY A 464 8.53 -10.46 -24.40
C GLY A 464 7.13 -10.48 -23.76
N LYS A 465 7.02 -10.96 -22.51
CA LYS A 465 5.77 -10.99 -21.76
C LYS A 465 5.58 -9.69 -20.97
N PRO A 466 4.34 -9.18 -20.85
CA PRO A 466 4.06 -7.99 -20.04
C PRO A 466 4.28 -8.28 -18.54
N PRO A 467 4.40 -7.23 -17.69
CA PRO A 467 4.49 -7.40 -16.24
C PRO A 467 3.29 -8.16 -15.68
N MET A 468 3.44 -8.69 -14.46
CA MET A 468 2.37 -9.49 -13.82
C MET A 468 1.11 -8.67 -13.53
N GLY A 469 1.25 -7.38 -13.23
CA GLY A 469 0.12 -6.51 -12.90
C GLY A 469 -0.57 -6.92 -11.59
N TRP A 470 -1.86 -6.71 -11.51
CA TRP A 470 -2.68 -7.11 -10.35
C TRP A 470 -2.72 -8.62 -10.21
N LEU A 471 -2.11 -9.15 -9.13
CA LEU A 471 -1.89 -10.59 -8.95
C LEU A 471 -3.14 -11.35 -8.52
N ASN A 472 -4.00 -10.73 -7.71
CA ASN A 472 -5.06 -11.43 -7.00
C ASN A 472 -5.98 -12.26 -7.90
N PRO A 473 -6.51 -11.79 -9.05
CA PRO A 473 -7.38 -12.62 -9.87
C PRO A 473 -6.75 -13.94 -10.28
N LEU A 474 -5.48 -13.94 -10.70
CA LEU A 474 -4.79 -15.15 -11.12
C LEU A 474 -4.42 -16.04 -9.93
N LEU A 475 -3.99 -15.44 -8.82
CA LEU A 475 -3.70 -16.15 -7.59
C LEU A 475 -4.91 -16.93 -7.07
N TYR A 476 -6.10 -16.34 -7.15
CA TYR A 476 -7.31 -16.97 -6.62
C TYR A 476 -8.03 -17.92 -7.59
N THR A 477 -7.85 -17.76 -8.90
CA THR A 477 -8.60 -18.54 -9.90
C THR A 477 -7.78 -19.65 -10.57
N ARG A 478 -6.45 -19.60 -10.49
CA ARG A 478 -5.56 -20.55 -11.19
C ARG A 478 -4.85 -21.49 -10.23
N LYS A 479 -5.23 -22.77 -10.28
CA LYS A 479 -4.63 -23.85 -9.45
C LYS A 479 -3.12 -24.04 -9.71
N ASP A 480 -2.67 -23.86 -10.94
CA ASP A 480 -1.25 -23.95 -11.28
C ASP A 480 -0.42 -22.81 -10.69
N VAL A 481 -1.00 -21.59 -10.58
CA VAL A 481 -0.37 -20.48 -9.86
C VAL A 481 -0.39 -20.75 -8.35
N GLN A 482 -1.49 -21.23 -7.78
CA GLN A 482 -1.59 -21.60 -6.37
C GLN A 482 -0.54 -22.66 -5.99
N ALA A 483 -0.29 -23.63 -6.85
CA ALA A 483 0.70 -24.68 -6.65
C ALA A 483 2.16 -24.18 -6.59
N THR A 484 2.41 -22.90 -6.93
CA THR A 484 3.73 -22.26 -6.78
C THR A 484 3.91 -21.59 -5.43
N PHE A 485 2.92 -21.68 -4.55
CA PHE A 485 3.00 -21.20 -3.18
C PHE A 485 3.14 -22.39 -2.24
N ARG A 486 4.02 -22.25 -1.26
CA ARG A 486 4.12 -23.21 -0.15
C ARG A 486 2.94 -22.98 0.78
N ASP A 487 2.03 -23.95 0.85
CA ASP A 487 0.87 -23.97 1.71
C ASP A 487 1.31 -24.00 3.19
N ILE A 488 0.85 -23.04 4.00
CA ILE A 488 1.17 -22.91 5.42
C ILE A 488 0.01 -23.49 6.22
N THR A 489 0.24 -24.61 6.89
CA THR A 489 -0.81 -25.38 7.56
C THR A 489 -0.71 -25.39 9.09
N GLU A 490 0.32 -24.74 9.65
CA GLU A 490 0.59 -24.68 11.07
C GLU A 490 0.67 -23.24 11.57
N GLY A 491 0.41 -23.03 12.86
CA GLY A 491 0.38 -21.71 13.48
C GLY A 491 -0.97 -21.01 13.33
N GLY A 492 -0.96 -19.69 13.37
CA GLY A 492 -2.16 -18.85 13.23
C GLY A 492 -2.08 -17.59 14.06
N THR A 493 -3.08 -16.74 13.91
CA THR A 493 -3.30 -15.53 14.72
C THR A 493 -4.23 -15.86 15.89
N PRO A 494 -4.44 -14.95 16.87
CA PRO A 494 -5.35 -15.22 17.99
C PRO A 494 -6.77 -15.61 17.56
N LYS A 495 -7.21 -15.15 16.39
CA LYS A 495 -8.57 -15.39 15.90
C LYS A 495 -8.67 -16.53 14.87
N TYR A 496 -7.61 -16.77 14.10
CA TYR A 496 -7.65 -17.69 12.96
C TYR A 496 -6.51 -18.70 13.02
N LYS A 497 -6.74 -19.91 12.53
CA LYS A 497 -5.74 -20.98 12.42
C LYS A 497 -5.35 -21.18 10.96
N ALA A 498 -4.07 -21.45 10.73
CA ALA A 498 -3.59 -21.91 9.44
C ALA A 498 -4.14 -23.31 9.12
N GLN A 499 -4.49 -23.55 7.86
CA GLN A 499 -5.07 -24.81 7.39
C GLN A 499 -4.71 -25.05 5.92
N LYS A 500 -4.98 -26.22 5.42
CA LYS A 500 -4.71 -26.57 4.02
C LYS A 500 -5.49 -25.69 3.04
N GLY A 501 -4.78 -25.17 2.04
CA GLY A 501 -5.31 -24.25 1.04
C GLY A 501 -5.37 -22.82 1.56
N TRP A 502 -6.23 -22.00 1.00
CA TRP A 502 -6.38 -20.62 1.48
C TRP A 502 -6.88 -20.55 2.92
N ASP A 503 -6.23 -19.71 3.72
CA ASP A 503 -6.65 -19.41 5.07
C ASP A 503 -6.46 -17.92 5.44
N MET A 504 -7.13 -17.48 6.50
CA MET A 504 -7.11 -16.08 6.92
C MET A 504 -5.74 -15.62 7.46
N PRO A 505 -4.91 -16.44 8.15
CA PRO A 505 -3.59 -16.03 8.61
C PRO A 505 -2.56 -15.78 7.50
N THR A 506 -2.59 -16.57 6.42
CA THR A 506 -1.48 -16.62 5.44
C THR A 506 -1.90 -16.50 3.98
N GLY A 507 -3.20 -16.37 3.69
CA GLY A 507 -3.71 -16.36 2.32
C GLY A 507 -3.40 -17.70 1.62
N TRP A 508 -2.78 -17.63 0.45
CA TRP A 508 -2.31 -18.80 -0.30
C TRP A 508 -0.93 -19.31 0.16
N GLY A 509 -0.35 -18.71 1.21
CA GLY A 509 0.95 -19.10 1.76
C GLY A 509 2.14 -18.37 1.12
N ALA A 510 3.31 -18.99 1.15
CA ALA A 510 4.58 -18.38 0.81
C ALA A 510 4.99 -18.62 -0.66
N PRO A 511 5.38 -17.59 -1.42
CA PRO A 511 5.70 -17.71 -2.85
C PRO A 511 7.01 -18.47 -3.10
N ASP A 512 7.08 -19.16 -4.25
CA ASP A 512 8.33 -19.58 -4.90
C ASP A 512 8.53 -18.79 -6.19
N ALA A 513 9.55 -17.96 -6.23
CA ALA A 513 9.83 -17.08 -7.37
C ALA A 513 10.06 -17.86 -8.68
N GLU A 514 10.75 -19.01 -8.63
CA GLU A 514 10.98 -19.86 -9.80
C GLU A 514 9.66 -20.46 -10.30
N GLY A 515 8.80 -20.92 -9.39
CA GLY A 515 7.47 -21.42 -9.70
C GLY A 515 6.61 -20.37 -10.37
N LEU A 516 6.55 -19.17 -9.81
CA LEU A 516 5.81 -18.03 -10.40
C LEU A 516 6.33 -17.69 -11.81
N TYR A 517 7.65 -17.60 -11.99
CA TYR A 517 8.25 -17.36 -13.31
C TYR A 517 7.80 -18.38 -14.37
N ARG A 518 7.76 -19.66 -14.02
CA ARG A 518 7.38 -20.75 -14.93
C ARG A 518 5.88 -20.79 -15.24
N THR A 519 5.04 -20.37 -14.30
CA THR A 519 3.59 -20.63 -14.31
C THR A 519 2.76 -19.40 -14.69
N MET A 520 3.20 -18.20 -14.34
CA MET A 520 2.45 -16.98 -14.65
C MET A 520 2.32 -16.77 -16.17
N PRO A 521 1.07 -16.68 -16.71
CA PRO A 521 0.79 -16.63 -18.14
C PRO A 521 1.26 -15.36 -18.83
#